data_bc2e26f9562eb21151d1497c45008e91
#
_entry.id   bc2e26f9562eb21151d1497c45008e91
#
_cell.length_a   1.000
_cell.length_b   1.000
_cell.length_c   1.000
_cell.angle_alpha   90.00
_cell.angle_beta   90.00
_cell.angle_gamma   90.00
#
_symmetry.space_group_name_H-M   'P 1'
#
loop_
_entity.id
_entity.type
_entity.pdbx_description
1 polymer ?
#
loop_
_entity_poly.entity_id
_entity_poly.type
_entity_poly.pdbx_seq_one_letter_code
_entity_poly.pdbx_strand_id
1 'polypeptide(L)'
;MIDRIDSELLQKIADLTGKPVDALNIRKDSGCEARQSTEHIEITSRTDGKEGIDIRIKPGTKGEKCYIPVIISKTGLSEMVYNDFYIGDDCDVDIIAGCGIHNTGCDESRHDGVHTFHIGRNSRVHYAEKHYGENDPGQTGKNVMNPQTVVYIGEGSTMQMDTVQIRGIDSTKRYTKFVCEAGSEVVVTERLLTHGKQEAVSDMVIELGGDGARGRVISRSVAQDDSYQEFRPVVVGNAACFGHVQCDSIIMGNAKISSVPAITANSTEAELIHEAAIGKIAGDQLLKLETLGLTHEEAEDTILKGFLA
;
A
#
# COMPACT_ATOMS: atom_id res chain seq x y z
N MET A 1 -7.23 17.36 -18.37
CA MET A 1 -7.87 16.44 -19.36
C MET A 1 -7.07 15.15 -19.35
N ILE A 2 -7.74 14.02 -19.15
CA ILE A 2 -7.11 12.68 -19.15
C ILE A 2 -6.77 12.30 -20.58
N ASP A 3 -5.50 12.02 -20.83
CA ASP A 3 -5.00 11.53 -22.12
C ASP A 3 -4.84 10.00 -22.11
N ARG A 4 -4.19 9.44 -23.16
CA ARG A 4 -3.98 7.99 -23.29
C ARG A 4 -3.05 7.45 -22.19
N ILE A 5 -1.97 8.17 -21.86
CA ILE A 5 -1.00 7.75 -20.84
C ILE A 5 -1.66 7.76 -19.46
N ASP A 6 -2.41 8.82 -19.15
CA ASP A 6 -3.19 8.91 -17.92
C ASP A 6 -4.16 7.72 -17.78
N SER A 7 -4.84 7.36 -18.86
CA SER A 7 -5.79 6.23 -18.87
C SER A 7 -5.08 4.90 -18.63
N GLU A 8 -3.89 4.70 -19.19
CA GLU A 8 -3.06 3.52 -18.95
C GLU A 8 -2.57 3.47 -17.50
N LEU A 9 -2.20 4.62 -16.91
CA LEU A 9 -1.85 4.71 -15.49
C LEU A 9 -3.04 4.39 -14.59
N LEU A 10 -4.21 4.98 -14.84
CA LEU A 10 -5.44 4.69 -14.08
C LEU A 10 -5.79 3.20 -14.09
N GLN A 11 -5.60 2.54 -15.24
CA GLN A 11 -5.79 1.10 -15.34
C GLN A 11 -4.78 0.33 -14.46
N LYS A 12 -3.51 0.73 -14.45
CA LYS A 12 -2.45 0.06 -13.69
C LYS A 12 -2.62 0.22 -12.18
N ILE A 13 -2.99 1.43 -11.70
CA ILE A 13 -3.02 1.77 -10.27
C ILE A 13 -4.38 1.59 -9.60
N ALA A 14 -5.48 1.61 -10.36
CA ALA A 14 -6.83 1.55 -9.79
C ALA A 14 -7.80 0.62 -10.55
N ASP A 15 -7.31 -0.12 -11.54
CA ASP A 15 -8.11 -0.96 -12.44
C ASP A 15 -9.28 -0.19 -13.10
N LEU A 16 -9.13 1.12 -13.31
CA LEU A 16 -10.14 1.99 -13.87
C LEU A 16 -10.06 2.00 -15.41
N THR A 17 -11.13 1.46 -16.05
CA THR A 17 -11.38 1.55 -17.48
C THR A 17 -12.65 2.37 -17.70
N GLY A 18 -12.52 3.70 -17.70
CA GLY A 18 -13.67 4.58 -17.82
C GLY A 18 -14.11 5.17 -16.48
N LYS A 19 -15.29 5.83 -16.47
CA LYS A 19 -15.82 6.49 -15.28
C LYS A 19 -16.69 5.51 -14.49
N PRO A 20 -16.34 5.16 -13.23
CA PRO A 20 -17.17 4.30 -12.41
C PRO A 20 -18.47 5.00 -11.99
N VAL A 21 -19.46 4.21 -11.58
CA VAL A 21 -20.72 4.70 -10.99
C VAL A 21 -20.53 5.11 -9.53
N ASP A 22 -19.47 4.60 -8.90
CA ASP A 22 -19.13 4.77 -7.48
C ASP A 22 -18.50 6.14 -7.19
N ALA A 23 -18.17 6.37 -5.90
CA ALA A 23 -17.46 7.59 -5.48
C ALA A 23 -16.06 7.64 -6.10
N LEU A 24 -15.66 8.83 -6.56
CA LEU A 24 -14.41 9.00 -7.31
C LEU A 24 -13.77 10.36 -7.04
N ASN A 25 -12.46 10.40 -6.85
CA ASN A 25 -11.66 11.61 -6.94
C ASN A 25 -10.36 11.34 -7.67
N ILE A 26 -10.26 11.73 -8.92
CA ILE A 26 -9.02 11.65 -9.70
C ILE A 26 -8.24 12.95 -9.48
N ARG A 27 -7.01 12.82 -8.97
CA ARG A 27 -6.05 13.91 -8.87
C ARG A 27 -5.01 13.76 -9.98
N LYS A 28 -4.73 14.87 -10.68
CA LYS A 28 -3.68 14.92 -11.71
C LYS A 28 -2.86 16.18 -11.54
N ASP A 29 -1.52 16.04 -11.46
CA ASP A 29 -0.56 17.15 -11.43
C ASP A 29 -0.96 18.26 -10.47
N SER A 30 -1.24 17.92 -9.21
CA SER A 30 -1.69 18.79 -8.13
C SER A 30 -3.11 19.38 -8.28
N GLY A 31 -3.87 18.97 -9.29
CA GLY A 31 -5.25 19.40 -9.51
C GLY A 31 -6.28 18.29 -9.33
N CYS A 32 -7.53 18.67 -9.05
CA CYS A 32 -8.66 17.75 -9.11
C CYS A 32 -9.16 17.68 -10.57
N GLU A 33 -8.96 16.56 -11.23
CA GLU A 33 -9.40 16.33 -12.62
C GLU A 33 -10.86 15.89 -12.68
N ALA A 34 -11.29 15.05 -11.73
CA ALA A 34 -12.67 14.60 -11.61
C ALA A 34 -13.02 14.28 -10.17
N ARG A 35 -14.24 14.63 -9.76
CA ARG A 35 -14.81 14.27 -8.46
C ARG A 35 -16.27 13.89 -8.61
N GLN A 36 -16.66 12.83 -7.91
CA GLN A 36 -18.03 12.35 -7.83
C GLN A 36 -18.29 11.76 -6.44
N SER A 37 -19.31 12.26 -5.78
CA SER A 37 -19.86 11.65 -4.56
C SER A 37 -21.06 10.76 -4.92
N THR A 38 -21.41 9.82 -4.02
CA THR A 38 -22.65 9.05 -4.10
C THR A 38 -23.65 9.54 -3.04
N GLU A 39 -24.76 8.86 -2.88
CA GLU A 39 -25.71 9.14 -1.81
C GLU A 39 -25.11 8.88 -0.43
N HIS A 40 -24.22 7.87 -0.32
CA HIS A 40 -23.65 7.43 0.96
C HIS A 40 -22.18 7.80 1.17
N ILE A 41 -21.47 8.16 0.11
CA ILE A 41 -20.04 8.55 0.16
C ILE A 41 -19.89 9.99 -0.33
N GLU A 42 -19.57 10.91 0.56
CA GLU A 42 -19.29 12.30 0.26
C GLU A 42 -17.78 12.55 0.17
N ILE A 43 -17.33 13.19 -0.92
CA ILE A 43 -15.95 13.61 -1.11
C ILE A 43 -15.89 15.12 -1.24
N THR A 44 -15.21 15.78 -0.30
CA THR A 44 -15.05 17.24 -0.27
C THR A 44 -13.58 17.65 -0.25
N SER A 45 -13.28 18.86 -0.69
CA SER A 45 -11.96 19.44 -0.44
C SER A 45 -11.80 19.78 1.04
N ARG A 46 -10.59 19.66 1.55
CA ARG A 46 -10.26 20.08 2.90
C ARG A 46 -10.47 21.59 3.09
N THR A 47 -10.78 21.97 4.32
CA THR A 47 -11.02 23.37 4.70
C THR A 47 -9.98 23.92 5.69
N ASP A 48 -8.99 23.10 6.08
CA ASP A 48 -7.94 23.44 7.05
C ASP A 48 -6.68 24.07 6.42
N GLY A 49 -6.74 24.38 5.13
CA GLY A 49 -5.63 24.98 4.38
C GLY A 49 -4.59 23.98 3.87
N LYS A 50 -4.76 22.67 4.11
CA LYS A 50 -3.93 21.62 3.52
C LYS A 50 -4.54 21.14 2.20
N GLU A 51 -3.68 20.79 1.25
CA GLU A 51 -4.12 20.15 0.01
C GLU A 51 -4.64 18.73 0.29
N GLY A 52 -5.77 18.35 -0.28
CA GLY A 52 -6.36 17.02 -0.15
C GLY A 52 -7.87 17.01 -0.04
N ILE A 53 -8.39 15.92 0.49
CA ILE A 53 -9.83 15.65 0.55
C ILE A 53 -10.24 15.02 1.89
N ASP A 54 -11.48 15.30 2.28
CA ASP A 54 -12.20 14.55 3.30
C ASP A 54 -13.20 13.62 2.62
N ILE A 55 -13.20 12.35 3.01
CA ILE A 55 -14.12 11.32 2.54
C ILE A 55 -14.99 10.89 3.73
N ARG A 56 -16.30 11.10 3.62
CA ARG A 56 -17.27 10.75 4.66
C ARG A 56 -18.20 9.67 4.16
N ILE A 57 -18.18 8.52 4.82
CA ILE A 57 -19.01 7.35 4.50
C ILE A 57 -20.08 7.22 5.60
N LYS A 58 -21.35 7.31 5.19
CA LYS A 58 -22.48 7.24 6.13
C LYS A 58 -22.55 5.90 6.83
N PRO A 59 -23.00 5.84 8.09
CA PRO A 59 -23.24 4.59 8.77
C PRO A 59 -24.19 3.66 7.98
N GLY A 60 -23.87 2.35 8.00
CA GLY A 60 -24.67 1.34 7.30
C GLY A 60 -24.44 1.21 5.80
N THR A 61 -23.50 1.96 5.22
CA THR A 61 -23.13 1.85 3.79
C THR A 61 -22.58 0.47 3.47
N LYS A 62 -23.12 -0.20 2.45
CA LYS A 62 -22.73 -1.56 2.06
C LYS A 62 -22.46 -1.68 0.57
N GLY A 63 -21.34 -2.34 0.21
CA GLY A 63 -21.03 -2.72 -1.16
C GLY A 63 -20.67 -1.56 -2.10
N GLU A 64 -20.44 -0.36 -1.55
CA GLU A 64 -19.99 0.78 -2.34
C GLU A 64 -18.46 0.88 -2.39
N LYS A 65 -17.96 1.50 -3.47
CA LYS A 65 -16.52 1.72 -3.69
C LYS A 65 -16.19 3.19 -3.73
N CYS A 66 -14.98 3.52 -3.27
CA CYS A 66 -14.41 4.85 -3.36
C CYS A 66 -13.04 4.79 -4.05
N TYR A 67 -12.90 5.45 -5.19
CA TYR A 67 -11.66 5.50 -5.96
C TYR A 67 -10.96 6.84 -5.75
N ILE A 68 -9.68 6.80 -5.37
CA ILE A 68 -8.86 8.01 -5.15
C ILE A 68 -7.49 7.92 -5.84
N PRO A 69 -7.43 7.66 -7.15
CA PRO A 69 -6.16 7.60 -7.86
C PRO A 69 -5.52 8.97 -8.03
N VAL A 70 -4.18 8.97 -8.00
CA VAL A 70 -3.34 10.13 -8.27
C VAL A 70 -2.44 9.86 -9.46
N ILE A 71 -2.35 10.81 -10.38
CA ILE A 71 -1.46 10.77 -11.55
C ILE A 71 -0.53 11.97 -11.50
N ILE A 72 0.77 11.71 -11.65
CA ILE A 72 1.78 12.73 -11.90
C ILE A 72 2.36 12.47 -13.29
N SER A 73 2.20 13.43 -14.18
CA SER A 73 2.73 13.39 -15.55
C SER A 73 3.73 14.51 -15.87
N LYS A 74 4.02 15.38 -14.88
CA LYS A 74 4.99 16.46 -15.00
C LYS A 74 6.28 16.12 -14.28
N THR A 75 7.41 16.28 -15.00
CA THR A 75 8.73 16.22 -14.37
C THR A 75 8.91 17.38 -13.39
N GLY A 76 9.66 17.13 -12.30
CA GLY A 76 9.94 18.15 -11.28
C GLY A 76 8.77 18.51 -10.36
N LEU A 77 7.63 17.82 -10.46
CA LEU A 77 6.50 18.04 -9.56
C LEU A 77 6.75 17.37 -8.21
N SER A 78 6.58 18.14 -7.13
CA SER A 78 6.59 17.60 -5.76
C SER A 78 5.33 18.05 -5.05
N GLU A 79 4.55 17.09 -4.55
CA GLU A 79 3.32 17.40 -3.82
C GLU A 79 3.17 16.55 -2.55
N MET A 80 2.48 17.12 -1.56
CA MET A 80 2.02 16.42 -0.36
C MET A 80 0.52 16.59 -0.24
N VAL A 81 -0.21 15.47 -0.09
CA VAL A 81 -1.68 15.44 -0.13
C VAL A 81 -2.22 14.71 1.10
N TYR A 82 -3.21 15.32 1.77
CA TYR A 82 -3.83 14.79 2.98
C TYR A 82 -5.25 14.29 2.67
N ASN A 83 -5.51 13.03 2.94
CA ASN A 83 -6.83 12.42 2.73
C ASN A 83 -7.32 11.81 4.04
N ASP A 84 -8.40 12.35 4.58
CA ASP A 84 -9.00 11.85 5.82
C ASP A 84 -10.31 11.10 5.49
N PHE A 85 -10.40 9.87 6.00
CA PHE A 85 -11.54 8.97 5.79
C PHE A 85 -12.31 8.82 7.09
N TYR A 86 -13.56 9.21 7.07
CA TYR A 86 -14.49 9.06 8.19
C TYR A 86 -15.54 8.02 7.81
N ILE A 87 -15.34 6.78 8.26
CA ILE A 87 -16.21 5.65 7.97
C ILE A 87 -17.15 5.44 9.16
N GLY A 88 -18.46 5.49 8.93
CA GLY A 88 -19.47 5.31 9.97
C GLY A 88 -19.51 3.89 10.52
N ASP A 89 -20.38 3.66 11.51
CA ASP A 89 -20.64 2.33 12.08
C ASP A 89 -21.34 1.43 11.05
N ASP A 90 -21.18 0.11 11.18
CA ASP A 90 -21.86 -0.91 10.39
C ASP A 90 -21.65 -0.81 8.87
N CYS A 91 -20.53 -0.28 8.41
CA CYS A 91 -20.18 -0.17 6.98
C CYS A 91 -19.52 -1.45 6.42
N ASP A 92 -19.59 -1.62 5.07
CA ASP A 92 -18.84 -2.64 4.32
C ASP A 92 -18.47 -2.03 2.96
N VAL A 93 -17.21 -1.57 2.81
CA VAL A 93 -16.80 -0.71 1.70
C VAL A 93 -15.38 -1.02 1.21
N ASP A 94 -15.18 -0.83 -0.10
CA ASP A 94 -13.88 -0.89 -0.73
C ASP A 94 -13.35 0.52 -1.01
N ILE A 95 -12.09 0.79 -0.66
CA ILE A 95 -11.38 2.02 -1.00
C ILE A 95 -10.18 1.65 -1.86
N ILE A 96 -10.18 2.16 -3.09
CA ILE A 96 -9.15 1.87 -4.07
C ILE A 96 -8.32 3.14 -4.29
N ALA A 97 -7.12 3.13 -3.76
CA ALA A 97 -6.12 4.16 -3.93
C ALA A 97 -5.04 3.70 -4.92
N GLY A 98 -4.31 4.66 -5.43
CA GLY A 98 -3.12 4.35 -6.22
C GLY A 98 -2.43 5.62 -6.67
N CYS A 99 -1.13 5.56 -6.78
CA CYS A 99 -0.36 6.65 -7.32
C CYS A 99 0.49 6.18 -8.51
N GLY A 100 0.34 6.86 -9.64
CA GLY A 100 1.10 6.63 -10.86
C GLY A 100 1.95 7.84 -11.21
N ILE A 101 3.27 7.66 -11.40
CA ILE A 101 4.15 8.69 -11.90
C ILE A 101 4.62 8.28 -13.29
N HIS A 102 4.34 9.13 -14.30
CA HIS A 102 4.97 9.06 -15.62
C HIS A 102 5.90 10.26 -15.78
N ASN A 103 7.19 10.03 -15.54
CA ASN A 103 8.18 11.11 -15.57
C ASN A 103 8.68 11.37 -16.99
N THR A 104 8.33 12.55 -17.51
CA THR A 104 8.66 12.96 -18.89
C THR A 104 9.98 13.70 -19.03
N GLY A 105 10.78 13.79 -17.96
CA GLY A 105 12.04 14.57 -17.97
C GLY A 105 13.13 14.00 -17.07
N CYS A 106 14.07 14.87 -16.68
CA CYS A 106 15.25 14.51 -15.90
C CYS A 106 15.16 14.91 -14.41
N ASP A 107 14.13 15.67 -14.02
CA ASP A 107 13.96 16.12 -12.65
C ASP A 107 13.18 15.08 -11.82
N GLU A 108 13.36 15.11 -10.49
CA GLU A 108 12.61 14.24 -9.57
C GLU A 108 11.15 14.60 -9.54
N SER A 109 10.28 13.62 -9.70
CA SER A 109 8.83 13.73 -9.46
C SER A 109 8.47 12.99 -8.18
N ARG A 110 7.71 13.65 -7.29
CA ARG A 110 7.43 13.16 -5.94
C ARG A 110 5.96 13.30 -5.55
N HIS A 111 5.42 12.24 -4.96
CA HIS A 111 4.12 12.27 -4.33
C HIS A 111 4.19 11.71 -2.91
N ASP A 112 3.79 12.52 -1.92
CA ASP A 112 3.68 12.11 -0.53
C ASP A 112 2.18 12.13 -0.13
N GLY A 113 1.55 10.97 -0.13
CA GLY A 113 0.17 10.79 0.35
C GLY A 113 0.14 10.59 1.87
N VAL A 114 -0.66 11.39 2.57
CA VAL A 114 -0.92 11.22 4.00
C VAL A 114 -2.39 10.85 4.18
N HIS A 115 -2.65 9.62 4.61
CA HIS A 115 -3.98 9.06 4.75
C HIS A 115 -4.29 8.81 6.22
N THR A 116 -5.44 9.30 6.70
CA THR A 116 -5.93 9.02 8.05
C THR A 116 -7.30 8.37 7.97
N PHE A 117 -7.43 7.19 8.54
CA PHE A 117 -8.70 6.47 8.58
C PHE A 117 -9.27 6.48 10.00
N HIS A 118 -10.52 6.87 10.11
CA HIS A 118 -11.34 6.76 11.31
C HIS A 118 -12.48 5.77 11.00
N ILE A 119 -12.33 4.53 11.43
CA ILE A 119 -13.29 3.46 11.16
C ILE A 119 -14.19 3.31 12.38
N GLY A 120 -15.50 3.46 12.18
CA GLY A 120 -16.52 3.26 13.19
C GLY A 120 -16.61 1.80 13.64
N ARG A 121 -17.62 1.46 14.47
CA ARG A 121 -17.80 0.12 15.04
C ARG A 121 -18.44 -0.84 14.04
N ASN A 122 -18.14 -2.14 14.17
CA ASN A 122 -18.71 -3.24 13.39
C ASN A 122 -18.59 -3.04 11.87
N SER A 123 -17.58 -2.32 11.42
CA SER A 123 -17.38 -1.99 10.01
C SER A 123 -16.31 -2.86 9.38
N ARG A 124 -16.46 -3.14 8.09
CA ARG A 124 -15.47 -3.82 7.27
C ARG A 124 -14.97 -2.87 6.20
N VAL A 125 -13.66 -2.67 6.15
CA VAL A 125 -13.00 -1.81 5.16
C VAL A 125 -11.94 -2.62 4.43
N HIS A 126 -12.02 -2.66 3.12
CA HIS A 126 -10.93 -3.13 2.27
C HIS A 126 -10.26 -1.93 1.62
N TYR A 127 -8.97 -1.75 1.85
CA TYR A 127 -8.15 -0.69 1.28
C TYR A 127 -7.07 -1.29 0.38
N ALA A 128 -7.15 -1.03 -0.91
CA ALA A 128 -6.16 -1.43 -1.89
C ALA A 128 -5.37 -0.22 -2.37
N GLU A 129 -4.03 -0.29 -2.30
CA GLU A 129 -3.13 0.77 -2.74
C GLU A 129 -2.07 0.22 -3.70
N LYS A 130 -1.99 0.79 -4.91
CA LYS A 130 -0.99 0.42 -5.90
C LYS A 130 -0.10 1.60 -6.27
N HIS A 131 1.21 1.40 -6.21
CA HIS A 131 2.22 2.36 -6.65
C HIS A 131 2.90 1.89 -7.93
N TYR A 132 2.97 2.78 -8.90
CA TYR A 132 3.58 2.51 -10.20
C TYR A 132 4.35 3.73 -10.70
N GLY A 133 5.53 3.51 -11.25
CA GLY A 133 6.32 4.54 -11.90
C GLY A 133 6.84 4.09 -13.26
N GLU A 134 7.00 5.04 -14.16
CA GLU A 134 7.68 4.85 -15.44
C GLU A 134 8.26 6.18 -15.91
N ASN A 135 9.27 6.10 -16.77
CA ASN A 135 9.86 7.27 -17.41
C ASN A 135 9.70 7.15 -18.93
N ASP A 136 9.66 8.29 -19.61
CA ASP A 136 9.81 8.31 -21.06
C ASP A 136 11.18 7.70 -21.46
N PRO A 137 11.27 7.07 -22.63
CA PRO A 137 12.52 6.51 -23.12
C PRO A 137 13.67 7.54 -23.13
N GLY A 138 14.77 7.20 -22.45
CA GLY A 138 15.94 8.05 -22.34
C GLY A 138 15.87 9.13 -21.24
N GLN A 139 14.79 9.24 -20.51
CA GLN A 139 14.69 10.13 -19.35
C GLN A 139 15.22 9.46 -18.08
N THR A 140 15.81 10.27 -17.19
CA THR A 140 16.50 9.81 -15.98
C THR A 140 15.96 10.42 -14.70
N GLY A 141 14.84 11.13 -14.77
CA GLY A 141 14.17 11.70 -13.60
C GLY A 141 13.75 10.61 -12.61
N LYS A 142 13.91 10.89 -11.32
CA LYS A 142 13.55 9.95 -10.26
C LYS A 142 12.07 10.02 -9.93
N ASN A 143 11.50 8.88 -9.62
CA ASN A 143 10.13 8.73 -9.12
C ASN A 143 10.18 8.43 -7.62
N VAL A 144 9.63 9.30 -6.79
CA VAL A 144 9.67 9.20 -5.34
C VAL A 144 8.26 9.18 -4.77
N MET A 145 7.99 8.23 -3.86
CA MET A 145 6.71 8.13 -3.14
C MET A 145 6.93 7.80 -1.67
N ASN A 146 6.47 8.68 -0.76
CA ASN A 146 6.57 8.44 0.68
C ASN A 146 5.17 8.47 1.32
N PRO A 147 4.38 7.39 1.17
CA PRO A 147 3.05 7.33 1.74
C PRO A 147 3.11 7.21 3.26
N GLN A 148 2.18 7.89 3.92
CA GLN A 148 1.94 7.77 5.36
C GLN A 148 0.48 7.40 5.58
N THR A 149 0.23 6.33 6.32
CA THR A 149 -1.14 5.87 6.60
C THR A 149 -1.30 5.63 8.10
N VAL A 150 -2.30 6.28 8.70
CA VAL A 150 -2.68 6.06 10.10
C VAL A 150 -4.13 5.61 10.14
N VAL A 151 -4.39 4.51 10.84
CA VAL A 151 -5.70 3.88 10.91
C VAL A 151 -6.13 3.70 12.35
N TYR A 152 -7.28 4.27 12.69
CA TYR A 152 -7.98 4.02 13.96
C TYR A 152 -9.14 3.07 13.66
N ILE A 153 -9.10 1.86 14.24
CA ILE A 153 -10.09 0.80 13.96
C ILE A 153 -10.97 0.66 15.20
N GLY A 154 -12.24 1.01 15.05
CA GLY A 154 -13.25 0.93 16.10
C GLY A 154 -13.60 -0.51 16.49
N GLU A 155 -14.27 -0.64 17.63
CA GLU A 155 -14.64 -1.91 18.24
C GLU A 155 -15.37 -2.86 17.25
N GLY A 156 -14.93 -4.11 17.20
CA GLY A 156 -15.50 -5.16 16.34
C GLY A 156 -15.32 -4.96 14.84
N SER A 157 -14.53 -3.97 14.42
CA SER A 157 -14.32 -3.66 13.00
C SER A 157 -13.12 -4.39 12.41
N THR A 158 -13.13 -4.57 11.11
CA THR A 158 -12.03 -5.19 10.36
C THR A 158 -11.50 -4.27 9.27
N MET A 159 -10.19 -4.23 9.10
CA MET A 159 -9.54 -3.63 7.95
C MET A 159 -8.62 -4.63 7.26
N GLN A 160 -8.84 -4.83 5.97
CA GLN A 160 -7.88 -5.47 5.09
C GLN A 160 -7.17 -4.39 4.29
N MET A 161 -5.83 -4.37 4.34
CA MET A 161 -5.00 -3.44 3.59
C MET A 161 -4.07 -4.22 2.65
N ASP A 162 -4.24 -4.01 1.36
CA ASP A 162 -3.40 -4.60 0.32
C ASP A 162 -2.56 -3.52 -0.35
N THR A 163 -1.24 -3.59 -0.21
CA THR A 163 -0.30 -2.63 -0.82
C THR A 163 0.60 -3.30 -1.83
N VAL A 164 0.76 -2.70 -3.00
CA VAL A 164 1.57 -3.22 -4.10
C VAL A 164 2.48 -2.13 -4.66
N GLN A 165 3.78 -2.39 -4.68
CA GLN A 165 4.79 -1.55 -5.33
C GLN A 165 5.78 -2.44 -6.09
N ILE A 166 5.58 -2.62 -7.39
CA ILE A 166 6.34 -3.61 -8.17
C ILE A 166 7.23 -2.97 -9.23
N ARG A 167 7.00 -1.69 -9.61
CA ARG A 167 7.74 -1.12 -10.73
C ARG A 167 7.94 0.39 -10.64
N GLY A 168 9.17 0.82 -10.96
CA GLY A 168 9.50 2.17 -11.39
C GLY A 168 9.49 3.25 -10.32
N ILE A 169 9.49 2.88 -9.03
CA ILE A 169 9.68 3.81 -7.92
C ILE A 169 11.12 3.71 -7.45
N ASP A 170 11.87 4.81 -7.59
CA ASP A 170 13.29 4.84 -7.27
C ASP A 170 13.56 4.91 -5.77
N SER A 171 12.70 5.62 -5.03
CA SER A 171 12.79 5.72 -3.58
C SER A 171 11.42 5.77 -2.94
N THR A 172 11.24 4.98 -1.88
CA THR A 172 10.04 5.04 -1.05
C THR A 172 10.40 4.94 0.44
N LYS A 173 9.69 5.75 1.26
CA LYS A 173 9.70 5.66 2.72
C LYS A 173 8.25 5.61 3.18
N ARG A 174 7.73 4.40 3.33
CA ARG A 174 6.37 4.15 3.79
C ARG A 174 6.32 4.19 5.32
N TYR A 175 5.32 4.86 5.87
CA TYR A 175 4.96 4.75 7.28
C TYR A 175 3.50 4.33 7.41
N THR A 176 3.25 3.24 8.15
CA THR A 176 1.89 2.75 8.38
C THR A 176 1.68 2.48 9.87
N LYS A 177 0.58 3.01 10.43
CA LYS A 177 0.22 2.77 11.84
C LYS A 177 -1.24 2.35 11.97
N PHE A 178 -1.48 1.30 12.74
CA PHE A 178 -2.81 0.86 13.13
C PHE A 178 -2.99 0.97 14.64
N VAL A 179 -4.14 1.48 15.06
CA VAL A 179 -4.60 1.51 16.46
C VAL A 179 -5.89 0.72 16.52
N CYS A 180 -5.86 -0.43 17.18
CA CYS A 180 -6.92 -1.43 17.19
C CYS A 180 -7.64 -1.43 18.54
N GLU A 181 -8.96 -1.16 18.52
CA GLU A 181 -9.83 -1.28 19.70
C GLU A 181 -10.26 -2.73 19.96
N ALA A 182 -11.10 -2.96 20.98
CA ALA A 182 -11.53 -4.30 21.37
C ALA A 182 -12.24 -5.06 20.23
N GLY A 183 -11.88 -6.33 20.06
CA GLY A 183 -12.46 -7.21 19.03
C GLY A 183 -12.19 -6.79 17.58
N SER A 184 -11.38 -5.76 17.35
CA SER A 184 -11.03 -5.32 16.00
C SER A 184 -9.96 -6.21 15.37
N GLU A 185 -9.93 -6.25 14.04
CA GLU A 185 -8.94 -7.01 13.28
C GLU A 185 -8.32 -6.18 12.16
N VAL A 186 -7.01 -6.28 12.00
CA VAL A 186 -6.30 -5.76 10.83
C VAL A 186 -5.51 -6.87 10.15
N VAL A 187 -5.66 -6.96 8.83
CA VAL A 187 -4.86 -7.83 7.97
C VAL A 187 -4.17 -6.97 6.92
N VAL A 188 -2.84 -7.01 6.91
CA VAL A 188 -2.03 -6.28 5.93
C VAL A 188 -1.31 -7.27 5.02
N THR A 189 -1.45 -7.09 3.71
CA THR A 189 -0.65 -7.77 2.70
C THR A 189 0.18 -6.75 1.95
N GLU A 190 1.49 -6.82 2.07
CA GLU A 190 2.43 -5.96 1.36
C GLU A 190 3.20 -6.77 0.30
N ARG A 191 3.24 -6.25 -0.92
CA ARG A 191 4.01 -6.82 -2.03
C ARG A 191 4.96 -5.77 -2.59
N LEU A 192 6.25 -6.03 -2.49
CA LEU A 192 7.28 -5.08 -2.86
C LEU A 192 8.32 -5.74 -3.78
N LEU A 193 8.60 -5.10 -4.90
CA LEU A 193 9.75 -5.45 -5.75
C LEU A 193 10.60 -4.22 -6.00
N THR A 194 11.89 -4.35 -5.79
CA THR A 194 12.90 -3.34 -6.14
C THR A 194 13.96 -3.95 -7.05
N HIS A 195 14.47 -3.13 -7.96
CA HIS A 195 15.53 -3.52 -8.89
C HIS A 195 16.47 -2.34 -9.17
N GLY A 196 17.59 -2.57 -9.90
CA GLY A 196 18.57 -1.54 -10.18
C GLY A 196 19.17 -0.98 -8.90
N LYS A 197 19.00 0.32 -8.63
CA LYS A 197 19.46 1.03 -7.42
C LYS A 197 18.28 1.60 -6.60
N GLN A 198 17.12 1.01 -6.72
CA GLN A 198 15.93 1.44 -5.98
C GLN A 198 16.08 1.18 -4.49
N GLU A 199 15.46 2.06 -3.69
CA GLU A 199 15.49 1.98 -2.24
C GLU A 199 14.07 2.00 -1.68
N ALA A 200 13.75 1.05 -0.79
CA ALA A 200 12.45 1.00 -0.14
C ALA A 200 12.61 0.76 1.37
N VAL A 201 12.05 1.66 2.15
CA VAL A 201 11.96 1.53 3.61
C VAL A 201 10.49 1.52 4.01
N SER A 202 10.06 0.50 4.75
CA SER A 202 8.70 0.36 5.26
C SER A 202 8.73 0.28 6.79
N ASP A 203 8.17 1.31 7.45
CA ASP A 203 7.93 1.36 8.88
C ASP A 203 6.47 1.02 9.14
N MET A 204 6.20 -0.01 9.95
CA MET A 204 4.85 -0.41 10.29
C MET A 204 4.68 -0.56 11.80
N VAL A 205 3.63 0.03 12.36
CA VAL A 205 3.30 -0.05 13.77
C VAL A 205 1.88 -0.58 13.94
N ILE A 206 1.70 -1.63 14.74
CA ILE A 206 0.38 -2.17 15.10
C ILE A 206 0.24 -2.11 16.62
N GLU A 207 -0.68 -1.28 17.10
CA GLU A 207 -1.06 -1.15 18.51
C GLU A 207 -2.37 -1.91 18.75
N LEU A 208 -2.30 -3.05 19.45
CA LEU A 208 -3.44 -3.87 19.83
C LEU A 208 -3.90 -3.44 21.22
N GLY A 209 -4.84 -2.49 21.28
CA GLY A 209 -5.21 -1.77 22.50
C GLY A 209 -6.34 -2.39 23.31
N GLY A 210 -7.19 -3.24 22.69
CA GLY A 210 -8.37 -3.81 23.33
C GLY A 210 -8.37 -5.34 23.36
N ASP A 211 -9.17 -5.90 24.28
CA ASP A 211 -9.33 -7.35 24.39
C ASP A 211 -9.91 -7.94 23.09
N GLY A 212 -9.33 -9.04 22.63
CA GLY A 212 -9.70 -9.71 21.40
C GLY A 212 -9.20 -9.01 20.11
N ALA A 213 -8.42 -7.92 20.24
CA ALA A 213 -7.82 -7.26 19.07
C ALA A 213 -6.83 -8.19 18.36
N ARG A 214 -6.84 -8.17 17.02
CA ARG A 214 -6.02 -9.05 16.19
C ARG A 214 -5.29 -8.26 15.11
N GLY A 215 -4.01 -8.56 14.92
CA GLY A 215 -3.19 -7.97 13.86
C GLY A 215 -2.41 -9.03 13.10
N ARG A 216 -2.54 -9.04 11.77
CA ARG A 216 -1.76 -9.94 10.91
C ARG A 216 -1.10 -9.15 9.79
N VAL A 217 0.20 -9.36 9.62
CA VAL A 217 0.97 -8.81 8.50
C VAL A 217 1.58 -9.94 7.70
N ILE A 218 1.45 -9.86 6.39
CA ILE A 218 2.13 -10.72 5.42
C ILE A 218 2.89 -9.80 4.46
N SER A 219 4.20 -9.67 4.66
CA SER A 219 5.07 -8.90 3.77
C SER A 219 5.87 -9.86 2.89
N ARG A 220 5.68 -9.73 1.57
CA ARG A 220 6.44 -10.47 0.57
C ARG A 220 7.23 -9.49 -0.29
N SER A 221 8.54 -9.67 -0.32
CA SER A 221 9.39 -8.76 -1.06
C SER A 221 10.45 -9.46 -1.90
N VAL A 222 10.80 -8.81 -3.01
CA VAL A 222 11.88 -9.25 -3.91
C VAL A 222 12.81 -8.07 -4.12
N ALA A 223 14.11 -8.26 -3.87
CA ALA A 223 15.13 -7.28 -4.18
C ALA A 223 16.12 -7.84 -5.19
N GLN A 224 16.36 -7.10 -6.28
CA GLN A 224 17.22 -7.48 -7.39
C GLN A 224 18.32 -6.45 -7.62
N ASP A 225 19.35 -6.84 -8.35
CA ASP A 225 20.51 -6.03 -8.77
C ASP A 225 21.29 -5.45 -7.58
N ASP A 226 21.36 -4.11 -7.45
CA ASP A 226 22.02 -3.37 -6.36
C ASP A 226 21.00 -2.65 -5.47
N SER A 227 19.73 -3.08 -5.48
CA SER A 227 18.65 -2.43 -4.73
C SER A 227 18.72 -2.69 -3.24
N TYR A 228 18.00 -1.85 -2.46
CA TYR A 228 17.97 -1.93 -1.01
C TYR A 228 16.53 -1.93 -0.49
N GLN A 229 16.24 -2.82 0.45
CA GLN A 229 14.96 -2.84 1.19
C GLN A 229 15.20 -2.94 2.69
N GLU A 230 14.37 -2.22 3.46
CA GLU A 230 14.33 -2.34 4.91
C GLU A 230 12.88 -2.37 5.38
N PHE A 231 12.52 -3.38 6.18
CA PHE A 231 11.21 -3.51 6.81
C PHE A 231 11.36 -3.51 8.33
N ARG A 232 10.66 -2.59 9.00
CA ARG A 232 10.71 -2.36 10.45
C ARG A 232 9.31 -2.48 11.07
N PRO A 233 8.78 -3.70 11.23
CA PRO A 233 7.49 -3.92 11.87
C PRO A 233 7.61 -3.84 13.39
N VAL A 234 6.69 -3.13 14.02
CA VAL A 234 6.54 -3.01 15.47
C VAL A 234 5.15 -3.46 15.86
N VAL A 235 5.02 -4.43 16.76
CA VAL A 235 3.73 -4.87 17.30
C VAL A 235 3.72 -4.64 18.81
N VAL A 236 2.70 -3.95 19.29
CA VAL A 236 2.50 -3.65 20.72
C VAL A 236 1.16 -4.23 21.16
N GLY A 237 1.20 -5.18 22.09
CA GLY A 237 0.02 -5.81 22.70
C GLY A 237 -0.24 -5.23 24.09
N ASN A 238 -1.33 -4.47 24.24
CA ASN A 238 -1.69 -3.81 25.50
C ASN A 238 -2.82 -4.52 26.26
N ALA A 239 -3.42 -5.56 25.69
CA ALA A 239 -4.57 -6.29 26.24
C ALA A 239 -4.46 -7.79 25.91
N ALA A 240 -5.51 -8.57 26.15
CA ALA A 240 -5.63 -9.96 25.68
C ALA A 240 -5.82 -9.93 24.14
N CYS A 241 -4.73 -9.99 23.40
CA CYS A 241 -4.70 -9.76 21.95
C CYS A 241 -3.78 -10.75 21.22
N PHE A 242 -3.91 -10.80 19.90
CA PHE A 242 -3.08 -11.63 19.04
C PHE A 242 -2.44 -10.83 17.91
N GLY A 243 -1.12 -10.91 17.77
CA GLY A 243 -0.36 -10.29 16.69
C GLY A 243 0.56 -11.28 15.99
N HIS A 244 0.51 -11.32 14.65
CA HIS A 244 1.40 -12.15 13.84
C HIS A 244 1.97 -11.36 12.66
N VAL A 245 3.29 -11.28 12.59
CA VAL A 245 4.00 -10.64 11.47
C VAL A 245 4.83 -11.68 10.75
N GLN A 246 4.59 -11.88 9.48
CA GLN A 246 5.34 -12.76 8.58
C GLN A 246 6.04 -11.92 7.51
N CYS A 247 7.36 -12.08 7.40
CA CYS A 247 8.20 -11.36 6.43
C CYS A 247 8.98 -12.37 5.60
N ASP A 248 8.55 -12.58 4.36
CA ASP A 248 9.23 -13.47 3.42
C ASP A 248 9.87 -12.65 2.29
N SER A 249 11.16 -12.90 2.02
CA SER A 249 11.89 -12.11 1.04
C SER A 249 12.80 -12.96 0.16
N ILE A 250 12.84 -12.63 -1.13
CA ILE A 250 13.78 -13.20 -2.09
C ILE A 250 14.83 -12.13 -2.44
N ILE A 251 16.10 -12.52 -2.32
CA ILE A 251 17.23 -11.66 -2.66
C ILE A 251 17.97 -12.20 -3.90
N MET A 252 18.28 -11.31 -4.86
CA MET A 252 18.95 -11.63 -6.11
C MET A 252 20.03 -10.62 -6.44
N GLY A 253 21.09 -11.04 -7.12
CA GLY A 253 22.21 -10.18 -7.45
C GLY A 253 22.99 -9.70 -6.23
N ASN A 254 23.27 -8.40 -6.16
CA ASN A 254 23.96 -7.74 -5.05
C ASN A 254 23.00 -6.99 -4.11
N ALA A 255 21.70 -7.19 -4.26
CA ALA A 255 20.69 -6.51 -3.48
C ALA A 255 20.86 -6.76 -1.98
N LYS A 256 20.28 -5.90 -1.16
CA LYS A 256 20.32 -6.00 0.29
C LYS A 256 18.90 -5.86 0.86
N ILE A 257 18.55 -6.77 1.75
CA ILE A 257 17.29 -6.75 2.50
C ILE A 257 17.60 -6.80 3.99
N SER A 258 16.97 -5.93 4.75
CA SER A 258 17.01 -5.88 6.20
C SER A 258 15.59 -6.01 6.77
N SER A 259 15.39 -6.88 7.76
CA SER A 259 14.15 -6.93 8.53
C SER A 259 14.50 -6.74 10.01
N VAL A 260 13.91 -5.69 10.63
CA VAL A 260 14.20 -5.29 12.00
C VAL A 260 12.90 -5.26 12.81
N PRO A 261 12.36 -6.41 13.22
CA PRO A 261 11.12 -6.48 13.95
C PRO A 261 11.28 -6.10 15.43
N ALA A 262 10.23 -5.51 16.00
CA ALA A 262 10.11 -5.28 17.42
C ALA A 262 8.75 -5.75 17.95
N ILE A 263 8.75 -6.47 19.05
CA ILE A 263 7.55 -6.97 19.72
C ILE A 263 7.57 -6.48 21.17
N THR A 264 6.44 -5.90 21.61
CA THR A 264 6.25 -5.45 23.00
C THR A 264 4.94 -5.98 23.53
N ALA A 265 4.97 -6.86 24.53
CA ALA A 265 3.79 -7.34 25.24
C ALA A 265 3.68 -6.62 26.58
N ASN A 266 2.66 -5.78 26.75
CA ASN A 266 2.35 -5.06 27.99
C ASN A 266 1.27 -5.79 28.82
N SER A 267 0.69 -6.86 28.30
CA SER A 267 -0.25 -7.75 28.96
C SER A 267 0.27 -9.18 28.95
N THR A 268 0.06 -9.93 30.03
CA THR A 268 0.38 -11.36 30.11
C THR A 268 -0.46 -12.23 29.19
N GLU A 269 -1.62 -11.71 28.76
CA GLU A 269 -2.55 -12.37 27.85
C GLU A 269 -2.30 -11.99 26.36
N ALA A 270 -1.27 -11.17 26.09
CA ALA A 270 -0.89 -10.83 24.73
C ALA A 270 -0.07 -11.95 24.09
N GLU A 271 -0.50 -12.45 22.95
CA GLU A 271 0.22 -13.43 22.13
C GLU A 271 0.74 -12.75 20.86
N LEU A 272 2.06 -12.58 20.75
CA LEU A 272 2.69 -11.86 19.64
C LEU A 272 3.77 -12.73 19.01
N ILE A 273 3.68 -12.92 17.69
CA ILE A 273 4.57 -13.80 16.91
C ILE A 273 5.19 -13.00 15.78
N HIS A 274 6.48 -13.22 15.54
CA HIS A 274 7.16 -12.75 14.34
C HIS A 274 7.91 -13.90 13.67
N GLU A 275 7.74 -14.01 12.36
CA GLU A 275 8.43 -14.96 11.50
C GLU A 275 9.09 -14.21 10.34
N ALA A 276 10.35 -14.53 10.02
CA ALA A 276 11.06 -13.92 8.91
C ALA A 276 11.90 -14.95 8.15
N ALA A 277 11.82 -14.91 6.83
CA ALA A 277 12.68 -15.68 5.95
C ALA A 277 13.24 -14.78 4.85
N ILE A 278 14.56 -14.69 4.77
CA ILE A 278 15.27 -14.00 3.67
C ILE A 278 16.16 -15.03 2.99
N GLY A 279 15.92 -15.27 1.70
CA GLY A 279 16.66 -16.27 0.96
C GLY A 279 16.76 -15.98 -0.52
N LYS A 280 17.40 -16.86 -1.24
CA LYS A 280 17.43 -16.87 -2.71
C LYS A 280 16.49 -17.93 -3.25
N ILE A 281 16.15 -17.85 -4.52
CA ILE A 281 15.41 -18.89 -5.22
C ILE A 281 16.21 -20.22 -5.11
N ALA A 282 15.53 -21.28 -4.71
CA ALA A 282 16.16 -22.59 -4.60
C ALA A 282 16.48 -23.15 -6.00
N GLY A 283 17.73 -23.60 -6.18
CA GLY A 283 18.19 -24.16 -7.46
C GLY A 283 17.33 -25.33 -7.96
N ASP A 284 16.81 -26.15 -7.05
CA ASP A 284 15.93 -27.28 -7.41
C ASP A 284 14.59 -26.82 -8.01
N GLN A 285 14.06 -25.66 -7.58
CA GLN A 285 12.85 -25.09 -8.15
C GLN A 285 13.10 -24.58 -9.58
N LEU A 286 14.22 -23.90 -9.80
CA LEU A 286 14.64 -23.45 -11.13
C LEU A 286 14.85 -24.65 -12.07
N LEU A 287 15.66 -25.63 -11.65
CA LEU A 287 15.93 -26.81 -12.44
C LEU A 287 14.65 -27.55 -12.81
N LYS A 288 13.69 -27.67 -11.91
CA LYS A 288 12.40 -28.32 -12.19
C LYS A 288 11.63 -27.59 -13.29
N LEU A 289 11.57 -26.27 -13.28
CA LEU A 289 10.90 -25.47 -14.31
C LEU A 289 11.65 -25.55 -15.65
N GLU A 290 12.98 -25.50 -15.63
CA GLU A 290 13.82 -25.69 -16.83
C GLU A 290 13.61 -27.06 -17.46
N THR A 291 13.45 -28.12 -16.66
CA THR A 291 13.13 -29.48 -17.21
C THR A 291 11.74 -29.55 -17.84
N LEU A 292 10.85 -28.63 -17.54
CA LEU A 292 9.54 -28.46 -18.18
C LEU A 292 9.60 -27.60 -19.45
N GLY A 293 10.78 -27.08 -19.83
CA GLY A 293 11.03 -26.38 -21.07
C GLY A 293 11.09 -24.86 -20.97
N LEU A 294 11.07 -24.29 -19.75
CA LEU A 294 11.28 -22.85 -19.55
C LEU A 294 12.78 -22.52 -19.66
N THR A 295 13.10 -21.36 -20.17
CA THR A 295 14.44 -20.79 -20.04
C THR A 295 14.70 -20.43 -18.57
N HIS A 296 15.96 -20.19 -18.21
CA HIS A 296 16.31 -19.77 -16.84
C HIS A 296 15.55 -18.51 -16.40
N GLU A 297 15.50 -17.50 -17.27
CA GLU A 297 14.81 -16.24 -17.04
C GLU A 297 13.28 -16.43 -16.89
N GLU A 298 12.67 -17.25 -17.73
CA GLU A 298 11.23 -17.58 -17.61
C GLU A 298 10.92 -18.34 -16.32
N ALA A 299 11.82 -19.23 -15.88
CA ALA A 299 11.67 -19.96 -14.63
C ALA A 299 11.76 -19.02 -13.41
N GLU A 300 12.74 -18.12 -13.38
CA GLU A 300 12.85 -17.08 -12.34
C GLU A 300 11.60 -16.21 -12.30
N ASP A 301 11.18 -15.64 -13.43
CA ASP A 301 9.99 -14.76 -13.52
C ASP A 301 8.71 -15.48 -13.06
N THR A 302 8.57 -16.77 -13.40
CA THR A 302 7.44 -17.59 -12.95
C THR A 302 7.41 -17.77 -11.43
N ILE A 303 8.58 -18.03 -10.81
CA ILE A 303 8.69 -18.15 -9.35
C ILE A 303 8.39 -16.83 -8.68
N LEU A 304 8.96 -15.72 -9.17
CA LEU A 304 8.74 -14.38 -8.60
C LEU A 304 7.28 -13.95 -8.69
N LYS A 305 6.62 -14.17 -9.82
CA LYS A 305 5.18 -13.91 -9.97
C LYS A 305 4.35 -14.74 -9.00
N GLY A 306 4.65 -16.01 -8.83
CA GLY A 306 3.96 -16.88 -7.87
C GLY A 306 4.24 -16.49 -6.41
N PHE A 307 5.42 -15.99 -6.10
CA PHE A 307 5.78 -15.52 -4.77
C PHE A 307 5.09 -14.21 -4.39
N LEU A 308 4.94 -13.29 -5.36
CA LEU A 308 4.27 -12.00 -5.18
C LEU A 308 2.76 -12.03 -5.46
N ALA A 309 2.18 -13.18 -5.79
CA ALA A 309 0.75 -13.35 -6.06
C ALA A 309 -0.18 -13.18 -4.84
#